data_28fc83cb4cca49d74f956b15cbdd6766
#
_entry.id   28fc83cb4cca49d74f956b15cbdd6766
#
_cell.length_a   1.000
_cell.length_b   1.000
_cell.length_c   1.000
_cell.angle_alpha   90.00
_cell.angle_beta   90.00
_cell.angle_gamma   90.00
#
_symmetry.space_group_name_H-M   'P 1'
#
loop_
_entity.id
_entity.type
_entity.pdbx_description
1 polymer ?
#
loop_
_entity_poly.entity_id
_entity_poly.type
_entity_poly.pdbx_seq_one_letter_code
_entity_poly.pdbx_strand_id
1 'polypeptide(L)'
;MNPSDIFVVSAVRSAIGSFGGSLKDVPPIQLATDVCRAAIERSGLAPEHIGHAVMGHVIPTEARDAYISRAVAMNAGLPKETPAFNVNRLCGSGLQAIVSAAQSLMLGDASAVLAGGVESMSRGAYLLPQARWGARMGDIQGIDYMLGVLQDPFAGFHMGITAENIAEHYGISRQTQDQLALLSQQRAARAIAEGRFAGQIVPIEVASRKGTVSFATDEHVRAEVSFEQLSGMKPAFKKDGSVTAGNASGLNDGAGALIMATGQLVQEQGLKPMARLVGYAHAGVEPSMMGLGPIPATRLVLKRAGLTVADLDVIESNEAFAAQACAVAQELGFDPEKVNPNGSGISLGHPVGATGAIIATKAIHELHRIQGRYALATMCIGGGQGIAVLFERV
;
A
#
# COMPACT_ATOMS: atom_id res chain seq x y z
N MET A 1 27.74 -8.45 6.33
CA MET A 1 26.91 -7.57 5.48
C MET A 1 27.69 -7.35 4.19
N ASN A 2 27.08 -7.65 3.04
CA ASN A 2 27.73 -7.42 1.75
C ASN A 2 27.53 -5.93 1.37
N PRO A 3 28.58 -5.20 0.93
CA PRO A 3 28.47 -3.80 0.51
C PRO A 3 27.45 -3.54 -0.59
N SER A 4 27.19 -4.49 -1.48
CA SER A 4 26.21 -4.40 -2.56
C SER A 4 24.77 -4.76 -2.16
N ASP A 5 24.55 -5.29 -0.94
CA ASP A 5 23.21 -5.57 -0.46
C ASP A 5 22.45 -4.25 -0.22
N ILE A 6 21.14 -4.30 -0.35
CA ILE A 6 20.26 -3.15 -0.09
C ILE A 6 19.48 -3.39 1.19
N PHE A 7 19.50 -2.39 2.05
CA PHE A 7 18.87 -2.43 3.36
C PHE A 7 17.80 -1.36 3.49
N VAL A 8 16.76 -1.69 4.25
CA VAL A 8 15.79 -0.74 4.80
C VAL A 8 16.30 -0.31 6.16
N VAL A 9 16.58 0.97 6.35
CA VAL A 9 17.09 1.54 7.61
C VAL A 9 16.01 2.26 8.41
N SER A 10 14.90 2.61 7.76
CA SER A 10 13.70 3.15 8.41
C SER A 10 12.46 2.77 7.60
N ALA A 11 11.36 2.48 8.30
CA ALA A 11 10.06 2.18 7.68
C ALA A 11 8.95 2.70 8.61
N VAL A 12 8.13 3.62 8.10
CA VAL A 12 7.05 4.26 8.83
C VAL A 12 5.82 4.49 7.96
N ARG A 13 4.67 4.75 8.60
CA ARG A 13 3.42 5.07 7.92
C ARG A 13 2.57 6.04 8.74
N SER A 14 1.61 6.71 8.12
CA SER A 14 0.51 7.31 8.86
C SER A 14 -0.44 6.22 9.37
N ALA A 15 -1.32 6.56 10.30
CA ALA A 15 -2.58 5.85 10.42
C ALA A 15 -3.39 6.02 9.12
N ILE A 16 -4.28 5.07 8.82
CA ILE A 16 -5.11 5.09 7.60
C ILE A 16 -6.45 5.74 7.93
N GLY A 17 -6.80 6.80 7.20
CA GLY A 17 -8.08 7.49 7.29
C GLY A 17 -9.16 6.82 6.45
N SER A 18 -10.41 6.93 6.90
CA SER A 18 -11.58 6.55 6.12
C SER A 18 -11.90 7.61 5.06
N PHE A 19 -12.59 7.22 4.01
CA PHE A 19 -13.10 8.16 3.01
C PHE A 19 -14.01 9.22 3.65
N GLY A 20 -13.68 10.49 3.44
CA GLY A 20 -14.37 11.62 4.07
C GLY A 20 -14.13 11.73 5.58
N GLY A 21 -13.18 10.95 6.13
CA GLY A 21 -12.85 10.91 7.56
C GLY A 21 -11.84 11.97 8.00
N SER A 22 -11.03 11.61 8.99
CA SER A 22 -10.12 12.55 9.67
C SER A 22 -9.05 13.18 8.75
N LEU A 23 -8.59 12.47 7.72
CA LEU A 23 -7.55 12.95 6.81
C LEU A 23 -8.09 13.68 5.57
N LYS A 24 -9.40 13.79 5.37
CA LYS A 24 -10.01 14.34 4.15
C LYS A 24 -9.54 15.73 3.75
N ASP A 25 -9.18 16.57 4.71
CA ASP A 25 -8.75 17.95 4.49
C ASP A 25 -7.20 18.10 4.45
N VAL A 26 -6.46 17.00 4.66
CA VAL A 26 -4.99 16.99 4.63
C VAL A 26 -4.52 16.77 3.19
N PRO A 27 -3.83 17.73 2.56
CA PRO A 27 -3.28 17.54 1.22
C PRO A 27 -2.27 16.38 1.18
N PRO A 28 -2.22 15.56 0.10
CA PRO A 28 -1.30 14.43 0.02
C PRO A 28 0.17 14.84 0.13
N ILE A 29 0.57 16.00 -0.40
CA ILE A 29 1.95 16.51 -0.24
C ILE A 29 2.28 16.74 1.24
N GLN A 30 1.35 17.32 2.03
CA GLN A 30 1.57 17.54 3.46
C GLN A 30 1.65 16.20 4.21
N LEU A 31 0.67 15.31 4.00
CA LEU A 31 0.62 13.99 4.63
C LEU A 31 1.91 13.19 4.38
N ALA A 32 2.36 13.14 3.12
CA ALA A 32 3.59 12.45 2.76
C ALA A 32 4.83 13.15 3.35
N THR A 33 4.86 14.49 3.38
CA THR A 33 5.98 15.26 3.96
C THR A 33 6.20 14.89 5.43
N ASP A 34 5.15 14.83 6.22
CA ASP A 34 5.26 14.53 7.66
C ASP A 34 5.75 13.09 7.88
N VAL A 35 5.23 12.13 7.11
CA VAL A 35 5.67 10.73 7.18
C VAL A 35 7.12 10.57 6.68
N CYS A 36 7.49 11.23 5.58
CA CYS A 36 8.86 11.16 5.04
C CYS A 36 9.89 11.82 5.97
N ARG A 37 9.54 12.96 6.59
CA ARG A 37 10.40 13.60 7.60
C ARG A 37 10.68 12.65 8.76
N ALA A 38 9.65 12.00 9.30
CA ALA A 38 9.82 11.02 10.33
C ALA A 38 10.65 9.80 9.88
N ALA A 39 10.51 9.36 8.61
CA ALA A 39 11.34 8.29 8.06
C ALA A 39 12.83 8.69 8.02
N ILE A 40 13.13 9.93 7.58
CA ILE A 40 14.50 10.46 7.54
C ILE A 40 15.08 10.54 8.97
N GLU A 41 14.36 11.16 9.89
CA GLU A 41 14.79 11.28 11.28
C GLU A 41 15.08 9.93 11.94
N ARG A 42 14.18 8.95 11.75
CA ARG A 42 14.33 7.60 12.34
C ARG A 42 15.41 6.76 11.66
N SER A 43 15.86 7.13 10.46
CA SER A 43 16.93 6.42 9.75
C SER A 43 18.30 6.65 10.39
N GLY A 44 18.48 7.75 11.09
CA GLY A 44 19.78 8.19 11.61
C GLY A 44 20.72 8.75 10.53
N LEU A 45 20.27 8.84 9.27
CA LEU A 45 21.05 9.45 8.19
C LEU A 45 20.85 10.97 8.14
N ALA A 46 21.91 11.70 7.90
CA ALA A 46 21.79 13.09 7.51
C ALA A 46 21.11 13.18 6.11
N PRO A 47 20.22 14.16 5.89
CA PRO A 47 19.48 14.31 4.63
C PRO A 47 20.37 14.34 3.38
N GLU A 48 21.59 14.83 3.50
CA GLU A 48 22.59 14.95 2.42
C GLU A 48 23.05 13.60 1.86
N HIS A 49 22.90 12.51 2.61
CA HIS A 49 23.21 11.16 2.13
C HIS A 49 22.09 10.58 1.26
N ILE A 50 20.87 11.16 1.28
CA ILE A 50 19.74 10.66 0.52
C ILE A 50 19.77 11.29 -0.88
N GLY A 51 20.33 10.55 -1.84
CA GLY A 51 20.61 11.03 -3.19
C GLY A 51 19.42 10.94 -4.16
N HIS A 52 18.30 10.32 -3.78
CA HIS A 52 17.11 10.21 -4.64
C HIS A 52 15.82 10.05 -3.83
N ALA A 53 14.66 10.40 -4.43
CA ALA A 53 13.35 10.19 -3.83
C ALA A 53 12.34 9.66 -4.84
N VAL A 54 11.54 8.65 -4.46
CA VAL A 54 10.52 8.02 -5.29
C VAL A 54 9.23 7.84 -4.48
N MET A 55 8.12 8.44 -4.96
CA MET A 55 6.82 8.30 -4.31
C MET A 55 5.77 7.72 -5.25
N GLY A 56 5.04 6.72 -4.76
CA GLY A 56 3.82 6.22 -5.38
C GLY A 56 2.65 7.17 -5.15
N HIS A 57 1.96 7.55 -6.22
CA HIS A 57 0.75 8.36 -6.17
C HIS A 57 -0.09 8.12 -7.42
N VAL A 58 -1.40 7.96 -7.28
CA VAL A 58 -2.27 7.53 -8.35
C VAL A 58 -3.37 8.54 -8.66
N ILE A 59 -4.00 9.08 -7.63
CA ILE A 59 -5.20 9.91 -7.73
C ILE A 59 -4.85 11.37 -7.43
N PRO A 60 -4.66 12.22 -8.47
CA PRO A 60 -4.34 13.62 -8.25
C PRO A 60 -5.51 14.33 -7.56
N THR A 61 -5.18 15.21 -6.63
CA THR A 61 -6.11 16.03 -5.87
C THR A 61 -6.03 17.50 -6.27
N GLU A 62 -4.85 17.91 -6.68
CA GLU A 62 -4.54 19.27 -7.16
C GLU A 62 -3.39 19.23 -8.18
N ALA A 63 -3.20 20.34 -8.92
CA ALA A 63 -2.18 20.41 -9.98
C ALA A 63 -0.74 20.19 -9.49
N ARG A 64 -0.44 20.53 -8.22
CA ARG A 64 0.89 20.33 -7.62
C ARG A 64 1.25 18.87 -7.41
N ASP A 65 0.27 17.96 -7.40
CA ASP A 65 0.51 16.52 -7.23
C ASP A 65 1.33 15.92 -8.40
N ALA A 66 1.36 16.60 -9.55
CA ALA A 66 2.29 16.28 -10.63
C ALA A 66 3.77 16.29 -10.19
N TYR A 67 4.09 17.03 -9.14
CA TYR A 67 5.43 17.16 -8.55
C TYR A 67 5.54 16.50 -7.18
N ILE A 68 4.62 15.61 -6.80
CA ILE A 68 4.45 15.16 -5.42
C ILE A 68 5.76 14.64 -4.81
N SER A 69 6.51 13.79 -5.49
CA SER A 69 7.80 13.27 -4.99
C SER A 69 8.81 14.39 -4.72
N ARG A 70 8.91 15.33 -5.65
CA ARG A 70 9.84 16.46 -5.52
C ARG A 70 9.43 17.41 -4.41
N ALA A 71 8.14 17.75 -4.34
CA ALA A 71 7.60 18.63 -3.30
C ALA A 71 7.78 18.01 -1.91
N VAL A 72 7.49 16.72 -1.78
CA VAL A 72 7.68 15.95 -0.53
C VAL A 72 9.17 15.92 -0.13
N ALA A 73 10.07 15.58 -1.06
CA ALA A 73 11.50 15.53 -0.80
C ALA A 73 12.03 16.86 -0.24
N MET A 74 11.70 17.98 -0.90
CA MET A 74 12.11 19.31 -0.48
C MET A 74 11.51 19.70 0.88
N ASN A 75 10.21 19.47 1.08
CA ASN A 75 9.53 19.83 2.32
C ASN A 75 9.96 18.94 3.51
N ALA A 76 10.38 17.71 3.24
CA ALA A 76 10.91 16.80 4.25
C ALA A 76 12.37 17.10 4.65
N GLY A 77 13.02 18.06 3.96
CA GLY A 77 14.36 18.56 4.29
C GLY A 77 15.49 17.95 3.48
N LEU A 78 15.20 17.25 2.37
CA LEU A 78 16.26 16.78 1.46
C LEU A 78 16.87 17.96 0.69
N PRO A 79 18.16 17.86 0.32
CA PRO A 79 18.85 18.88 -0.48
C PRO A 79 18.15 19.15 -1.82
N LYS A 80 18.30 20.37 -2.33
CA LYS A 80 17.76 20.72 -3.66
C LYS A 80 18.42 19.96 -4.81
N GLU A 81 19.56 19.37 -4.58
CA GLU A 81 20.29 18.52 -5.51
C GLU A 81 19.69 17.13 -5.62
N THR A 82 18.89 16.68 -4.63
CA THR A 82 18.24 15.35 -4.64
C THR A 82 17.16 15.27 -5.70
N PRO A 83 17.34 14.54 -6.82
CA PRO A 83 16.29 14.35 -7.81
C PRO A 83 15.14 13.49 -7.26
N ALA A 84 13.97 13.62 -7.89
CA ALA A 84 12.80 12.86 -7.49
C ALA A 84 11.89 12.58 -8.68
N PHE A 85 11.17 11.44 -8.66
CA PHE A 85 10.11 11.16 -9.62
C PHE A 85 8.91 10.45 -8.98
N ASN A 86 7.73 10.65 -9.58
CA ASN A 86 6.50 9.97 -9.20
C ASN A 86 6.41 8.64 -9.93
N VAL A 87 5.84 7.63 -9.25
CA VAL A 87 5.52 6.35 -9.89
C VAL A 87 4.03 6.05 -9.76
N ASN A 88 3.42 5.65 -10.86
CA ASN A 88 2.05 5.16 -10.89
C ASN A 88 2.02 3.75 -11.50
N ARG A 89 1.77 2.77 -10.66
CA ARG A 89 1.43 1.38 -10.98
C ARG A 89 0.14 1.00 -10.26
N LEU A 90 -0.82 1.93 -10.22
CA LEU A 90 -2.08 1.78 -9.50
C LEU A 90 -1.84 1.27 -8.07
N CYS A 91 -2.58 0.25 -7.62
CA CYS A 91 -2.44 -0.33 -6.28
C CYS A 91 -1.00 -0.68 -5.90
N GLY A 92 -0.17 -1.09 -6.87
CA GLY A 92 1.24 -1.47 -6.67
C GLY A 92 2.23 -0.31 -6.53
N SER A 93 1.80 0.95 -6.62
CA SER A 93 2.69 2.12 -6.69
C SER A 93 3.66 2.22 -5.51
N GLY A 94 3.21 2.00 -4.29
CA GLY A 94 4.06 2.06 -3.10
C GLY A 94 5.14 0.97 -3.10
N LEU A 95 4.83 -0.28 -3.49
CA LEU A 95 5.85 -1.32 -3.66
C LEU A 95 6.75 -1.03 -4.87
N GLN A 96 6.20 -0.46 -5.96
CA GLN A 96 7.02 -0.06 -7.10
C GLN A 96 7.99 1.06 -6.74
N ALA A 97 7.62 1.99 -5.88
CA ALA A 97 8.55 3.01 -5.39
C ALA A 97 9.75 2.38 -4.66
N ILE A 98 9.51 1.37 -3.82
CA ILE A 98 10.56 0.58 -3.15
C ILE A 98 11.46 -0.13 -4.19
N VAL A 99 10.86 -0.76 -5.20
CA VAL A 99 11.59 -1.42 -6.28
C VAL A 99 12.44 -0.43 -7.09
N SER A 100 11.86 0.72 -7.45
CA SER A 100 12.59 1.74 -8.21
C SER A 100 13.73 2.36 -7.40
N ALA A 101 13.53 2.57 -6.09
CA ALA A 101 14.60 2.98 -5.17
C ALA A 101 15.73 1.95 -5.13
N ALA A 102 15.38 0.66 -5.00
CA ALA A 102 16.37 -0.42 -5.03
C ALA A 102 17.15 -0.46 -6.35
N GLN A 103 16.48 -0.25 -7.49
CA GLN A 103 17.14 -0.19 -8.79
C GLN A 103 18.13 0.98 -8.88
N SER A 104 17.79 2.17 -8.38
CA SER A 104 18.72 3.31 -8.33
C SER A 104 19.94 3.01 -7.46
N LEU A 105 19.76 2.32 -6.33
CA LEU A 105 20.87 1.88 -5.48
C LEU A 105 21.75 0.82 -6.16
N MET A 106 21.14 -0.16 -6.85
CA MET A 106 21.87 -1.22 -7.59
C MET A 106 22.68 -0.66 -8.75
N LEU A 107 22.21 0.40 -9.40
CA LEU A 107 22.88 1.05 -10.52
C LEU A 107 23.94 2.08 -10.06
N GLY A 108 23.99 2.41 -8.78
CA GLY A 108 24.93 3.37 -8.22
C GLY A 108 24.53 4.83 -8.42
N ASP A 109 23.25 5.12 -8.77
CA ASP A 109 22.74 6.49 -8.92
C ASP A 109 22.72 7.22 -7.57
N ALA A 110 22.56 6.47 -6.47
CA ALA A 110 22.55 6.97 -5.10
C ALA A 110 23.05 5.91 -4.12
N SER A 111 23.48 6.33 -2.91
CA SER A 111 23.83 5.42 -1.82
C SER A 111 22.71 5.24 -0.81
N ALA A 112 21.79 6.20 -0.72
CA ALA A 112 20.51 6.07 -0.02
C ALA A 112 19.37 6.73 -0.81
N VAL A 113 18.15 6.21 -0.66
CA VAL A 113 16.95 6.67 -1.36
C VAL A 113 15.75 6.69 -0.41
N LEU A 114 14.95 7.77 -0.49
CA LEU A 114 13.63 7.86 0.11
C LEU A 114 12.62 7.20 -0.84
N ALA A 115 11.98 6.14 -0.39
CA ALA A 115 10.90 5.45 -1.11
C ALA A 115 9.60 5.53 -0.34
N GLY A 116 8.48 5.73 -0.99
CA GLY A 116 7.22 5.75 -0.28
C GLY A 116 6.00 5.76 -1.20
N GLY A 117 4.87 6.07 -0.61
CA GLY A 117 3.63 6.26 -1.34
C GLY A 117 2.62 7.05 -0.51
N VAL A 118 1.76 7.77 -1.17
CA VAL A 118 0.69 8.55 -0.53
C VAL A 118 -0.55 8.53 -1.41
N GLU A 119 -1.70 8.51 -0.77
CA GLU A 119 -2.99 8.69 -1.45
C GLU A 119 -3.96 9.44 -0.56
N SER A 120 -4.75 10.32 -1.16
CA SER A 120 -5.93 10.89 -0.55
C SER A 120 -7.12 10.68 -1.49
N MET A 121 -7.81 9.54 -1.31
CA MET A 121 -8.97 9.19 -2.12
C MET A 121 -10.15 10.12 -1.80
N SER A 122 -10.18 10.66 -0.57
CA SER A 122 -11.17 11.67 -0.14
C SER A 122 -11.10 12.97 -0.95
N ARG A 123 -9.96 13.27 -1.56
CA ARG A 123 -9.71 14.51 -2.32
C ARG A 123 -9.62 14.29 -3.82
N GLY A 124 -9.93 13.08 -4.31
CA GLY A 124 -9.87 12.75 -5.74
C GLY A 124 -10.55 13.81 -6.62
N ALA A 125 -9.84 14.27 -7.66
CA ALA A 125 -10.32 15.34 -8.52
C ALA A 125 -11.41 14.86 -9.48
N TYR A 126 -12.22 15.80 -9.99
CA TYR A 126 -13.11 15.58 -11.11
C TYR A 126 -12.48 16.11 -12.40
N LEU A 127 -12.58 15.34 -13.48
CA LEU A 127 -12.16 15.75 -14.81
C LEU A 127 -13.34 16.43 -15.54
N LEU A 128 -13.04 17.54 -16.20
CA LEU A 128 -13.98 18.28 -17.04
C LEU A 128 -13.41 18.38 -18.48
N PRO A 129 -13.38 17.28 -19.28
CA PRO A 129 -12.68 17.27 -20.58
C PRO A 129 -13.21 18.34 -21.54
N GLN A 130 -14.52 18.60 -21.53
CA GLN A 130 -15.15 19.59 -22.40
C GLN A 130 -14.80 21.03 -22.06
N ALA A 131 -14.42 21.32 -20.80
CA ALA A 131 -14.12 22.68 -20.35
C ALA A 131 -12.92 23.30 -21.08
N ARG A 132 -11.95 22.49 -21.52
CA ARG A 132 -10.74 22.93 -22.26
C ARG A 132 -11.07 23.75 -23.51
N TRP A 133 -12.15 23.38 -24.21
CA TRP A 133 -12.56 23.97 -25.47
C TRP A 133 -13.86 24.77 -25.38
N GLY A 134 -14.33 25.05 -24.15
CA GLY A 134 -15.40 26.00 -23.86
C GLY A 134 -16.82 25.50 -24.02
N ALA A 135 -17.07 24.18 -23.90
CA ALA A 135 -18.41 23.56 -23.86
C ALA A 135 -19.56 24.47 -24.37
N ARG A 136 -19.61 24.71 -25.66
CA ARG A 136 -20.39 25.81 -26.28
C ARG A 136 -21.92 25.72 -26.06
N MET A 137 -22.46 24.53 -25.97
CA MET A 137 -23.89 24.26 -25.75
C MET A 137 -24.08 22.97 -24.99
N GLY A 138 -25.07 22.93 -24.08
CA GLY A 138 -25.39 21.79 -23.25
C GLY A 138 -24.61 21.74 -21.93
N ASP A 139 -24.85 20.68 -21.15
CA ASP A 139 -24.29 20.50 -19.82
C ASP A 139 -22.83 20.05 -19.88
N ILE A 140 -22.02 20.45 -18.89
CA ILE A 140 -20.67 19.93 -18.67
C ILE A 140 -20.78 18.70 -17.76
N GLN A 141 -20.28 17.55 -18.21
CA GLN A 141 -20.19 16.36 -17.39
C GLN A 141 -18.85 16.31 -16.66
N GLY A 142 -18.91 16.16 -15.33
CA GLY A 142 -17.75 15.84 -14.49
C GLY A 142 -17.54 14.34 -14.42
N ILE A 143 -16.30 13.89 -14.67
CA ILE A 143 -15.89 12.50 -14.52
C ILE A 143 -15.14 12.39 -13.21
N ASP A 144 -15.65 11.58 -12.27
CA ASP A 144 -14.95 11.27 -11.03
C ASP A 144 -13.70 10.46 -11.32
N TYR A 145 -12.51 11.07 -11.14
CA TYR A 145 -11.24 10.41 -11.42
C TYR A 145 -10.98 9.26 -10.45
N MET A 146 -11.38 9.40 -9.18
CA MET A 146 -11.22 8.37 -8.16
C MET A 146 -12.00 7.09 -8.53
N LEU A 147 -13.26 7.22 -8.94
CA LEU A 147 -14.03 6.09 -9.46
C LEU A 147 -13.48 5.58 -10.79
N GLY A 148 -12.98 6.47 -11.64
CA GLY A 148 -12.39 6.10 -12.94
C GLY A 148 -11.19 5.16 -12.82
N VAL A 149 -10.32 5.34 -11.84
CA VAL A 149 -9.16 4.44 -11.62
C VAL A 149 -9.56 3.09 -11.04
N LEU A 150 -10.78 2.94 -10.55
CA LEU A 150 -11.35 1.67 -10.08
C LEU A 150 -12.12 0.92 -11.16
N GLN A 151 -12.14 1.42 -12.39
CA GLN A 151 -12.71 0.74 -13.56
C GLN A 151 -11.61 0.07 -14.37
N ASP A 152 -11.92 -1.13 -14.89
CA ASP A 152 -11.04 -1.83 -15.80
C ASP A 152 -10.97 -1.06 -17.14
N PRO A 153 -9.76 -0.71 -17.62
CA PRO A 153 -9.64 0.12 -18.83
C PRO A 153 -9.97 -0.62 -20.12
N PHE A 154 -10.07 -1.94 -20.10
CA PHE A 154 -10.35 -2.76 -21.28
C PHE A 154 -11.84 -3.09 -21.40
N ALA A 155 -12.46 -3.49 -20.30
CA ALA A 155 -13.85 -3.94 -20.26
C ALA A 155 -14.83 -2.90 -19.68
N GLY A 156 -14.32 -1.83 -19.02
CA GLY A 156 -15.12 -0.72 -18.51
C GLY A 156 -15.95 -1.03 -17.24
N PHE A 157 -15.78 -2.20 -16.64
CA PHE A 157 -16.46 -2.54 -15.39
C PHE A 157 -15.61 -2.20 -14.16
N HIS A 158 -16.28 -2.05 -13.02
CA HIS A 158 -15.60 -1.80 -11.75
C HIS A 158 -14.75 -3.00 -11.31
N MET A 159 -13.62 -2.76 -10.63
CA MET A 159 -12.69 -3.81 -10.12
C MET A 159 -13.41 -4.85 -9.25
N GLY A 160 -14.52 -4.52 -8.58
CA GLY A 160 -15.35 -5.48 -7.87
C GLY A 160 -15.92 -6.60 -8.73
N ILE A 161 -16.14 -6.37 -10.03
CA ILE A 161 -16.56 -7.41 -10.98
C ILE A 161 -15.41 -8.42 -11.18
N THR A 162 -14.16 -8.00 -11.18
CA THR A 162 -13.02 -8.94 -11.25
C THR A 162 -12.98 -9.87 -10.03
N ALA A 163 -13.38 -9.37 -8.86
CA ALA A 163 -13.51 -10.18 -7.65
C ALA A 163 -14.67 -11.18 -7.73
N GLU A 164 -15.82 -10.78 -8.31
CA GLU A 164 -16.93 -11.71 -8.61
C GLU A 164 -16.48 -12.81 -9.59
N ASN A 165 -15.73 -12.47 -10.63
CA ASN A 165 -15.19 -13.44 -11.58
C ASN A 165 -14.27 -14.46 -10.89
N ILE A 166 -13.43 -14.00 -9.97
CA ILE A 166 -12.55 -14.87 -9.17
C ILE A 166 -13.37 -15.76 -8.24
N ALA A 167 -14.39 -15.20 -7.56
CA ALA A 167 -15.26 -15.97 -6.67
C ALA A 167 -15.96 -17.09 -7.44
N GLU A 168 -16.47 -16.80 -8.64
CA GLU A 168 -17.12 -17.79 -9.50
C GLU A 168 -16.11 -18.86 -10.00
N HIS A 169 -14.96 -18.44 -10.50
CA HIS A 169 -13.93 -19.32 -11.04
C HIS A 169 -13.37 -20.33 -10.01
N TYR A 170 -13.15 -19.87 -8.78
CA TYR A 170 -12.59 -20.66 -7.69
C TYR A 170 -13.66 -21.30 -6.78
N GLY A 171 -14.94 -21.05 -7.02
CA GLY A 171 -16.02 -21.53 -6.17
C GLY A 171 -15.99 -20.96 -4.74
N ILE A 172 -15.48 -19.72 -4.56
CA ILE A 172 -15.35 -19.07 -3.26
C ILE A 172 -16.71 -18.52 -2.84
N SER A 173 -17.31 -19.13 -1.82
CA SER A 173 -18.64 -18.77 -1.35
C SER A 173 -18.67 -17.38 -0.69
N ARG A 174 -19.85 -16.76 -0.64
CA ARG A 174 -20.09 -15.56 0.14
C ARG A 174 -19.71 -15.75 1.61
N GLN A 175 -20.03 -16.89 2.19
CA GLN A 175 -19.69 -17.23 3.57
C GLN A 175 -18.18 -17.22 3.80
N THR A 176 -17.40 -17.80 2.90
CA THR A 176 -15.92 -17.81 2.99
C THR A 176 -15.36 -16.40 2.94
N GLN A 177 -15.91 -15.55 2.05
CA GLN A 177 -15.49 -14.15 1.94
C GLN A 177 -15.79 -13.35 3.21
N ASP A 178 -16.98 -13.50 3.78
CA ASP A 178 -17.38 -12.80 5.00
C ASP A 178 -16.61 -13.29 6.23
N GLN A 179 -16.25 -14.59 6.29
CA GLN A 179 -15.38 -15.13 7.34
C GLN A 179 -13.96 -14.52 7.29
N LEU A 180 -13.39 -14.40 6.10
CA LEU A 180 -12.09 -13.71 5.94
C LEU A 180 -12.19 -12.24 6.35
N ALA A 181 -13.25 -11.54 5.94
CA ALA A 181 -13.46 -10.15 6.31
C ALA A 181 -13.59 -9.97 7.83
N LEU A 182 -14.34 -10.82 8.51
CA LEU A 182 -14.44 -10.83 9.96
C LEU A 182 -13.08 -11.07 10.62
N LEU A 183 -12.32 -12.07 10.15
CA LEU A 183 -10.98 -12.37 10.66
C LEU A 183 -10.03 -11.19 10.50
N SER A 184 -10.06 -10.50 9.35
CA SER A 184 -9.27 -9.29 9.09
C SER A 184 -9.58 -8.20 10.11
N GLN A 185 -10.86 -7.92 10.36
CA GLN A 185 -11.29 -6.94 11.36
C GLN A 185 -10.84 -7.31 12.78
N GLN A 186 -11.02 -8.55 13.19
CA GLN A 186 -10.59 -9.04 14.50
C GLN A 186 -9.08 -8.93 14.70
N ARG A 187 -8.28 -9.25 13.66
CA ARG A 187 -6.83 -9.12 13.68
C ARG A 187 -6.39 -7.67 13.80
N ALA A 188 -7.00 -6.77 13.05
CA ALA A 188 -6.69 -5.34 13.11
C ALA A 188 -7.08 -4.73 14.48
N ALA A 189 -8.27 -5.04 14.99
CA ALA A 189 -8.72 -4.58 16.30
C ALA A 189 -7.79 -5.05 17.42
N ARG A 190 -7.40 -6.34 17.41
CA ARG A 190 -6.42 -6.89 18.34
C ARG A 190 -5.06 -6.20 18.23
N ALA A 191 -4.56 -5.98 17.01
CA ALA A 191 -3.28 -5.33 16.79
C ALA A 191 -3.25 -3.88 17.33
N ILE A 192 -4.35 -3.15 17.16
CA ILE A 192 -4.52 -1.80 17.75
C ILE A 192 -4.55 -1.89 19.28
N ALA A 193 -5.35 -2.76 19.86
CA ALA A 193 -5.48 -2.92 21.31
C ALA A 193 -4.16 -3.32 21.99
N GLU A 194 -3.36 -4.15 21.33
CA GLU A 194 -2.03 -4.57 21.81
C GLU A 194 -0.90 -3.58 21.46
N GLY A 195 -1.19 -2.46 20.79
CA GLY A 195 -0.20 -1.45 20.43
C GLY A 195 0.83 -1.89 19.38
N ARG A 196 0.52 -2.93 18.57
CA ARG A 196 1.45 -3.49 17.57
C ARG A 196 1.88 -2.48 16.49
N PHE A 197 1.12 -1.42 16.31
CA PHE A 197 1.39 -0.38 15.31
C PHE A 197 2.14 0.84 15.87
N ALA A 198 2.33 0.96 17.19
CA ALA A 198 2.90 2.15 17.83
C ALA A 198 4.29 2.52 17.28
N GLY A 199 5.15 1.54 17.00
CA GLY A 199 6.50 1.78 16.46
C GLY A 199 6.54 2.23 15.00
N GLN A 200 5.47 2.01 14.24
CA GLN A 200 5.43 2.29 12.79
C GLN A 200 4.57 3.51 12.43
N ILE A 201 3.59 3.88 13.26
CA ILE A 201 2.71 5.03 12.97
C ILE A 201 3.41 6.34 13.32
N VAL A 202 3.32 7.28 12.41
CA VAL A 202 3.65 8.70 12.58
C VAL A 202 2.34 9.44 12.85
N PRO A 203 2.16 10.07 14.00
CA PRO A 203 1.00 10.89 14.26
C PRO A 203 0.92 12.07 13.31
N ILE A 204 -0.26 12.34 12.77
CA ILE A 204 -0.54 13.45 11.87
C ILE A 204 -1.40 14.49 12.60
N GLU A 205 -0.93 15.71 12.63
CA GLU A 205 -1.67 16.81 13.23
C GLU A 205 -2.76 17.30 12.28
N VAL A 206 -4.02 17.14 12.67
CA VAL A 206 -5.19 17.47 11.86
C VAL A 206 -5.94 18.63 12.49
N ALA A 207 -6.25 19.65 11.69
CA ALA A 207 -7.06 20.76 12.13
C ALA A 207 -8.52 20.31 12.41
N SER A 208 -9.07 20.70 13.53
CA SER A 208 -10.47 20.49 13.89
C SER A 208 -11.12 21.79 14.38
N ARG A 209 -12.45 21.78 14.51
CA ARG A 209 -13.18 22.95 15.07
C ARG A 209 -12.75 23.33 16.48
N LYS A 210 -12.16 22.41 17.23
CA LYS A 210 -11.73 22.59 18.63
C LYS A 210 -10.21 22.75 18.79
N GLY A 211 -9.48 22.95 17.71
CA GLY A 211 -8.02 23.01 17.69
C GLY A 211 -7.40 21.86 16.91
N THR A 212 -6.12 21.61 17.10
CA THR A 212 -5.40 20.52 16.45
C THR A 212 -5.60 19.20 17.20
N VAL A 213 -5.84 18.12 16.46
CA VAL A 213 -5.98 16.76 16.99
C VAL A 213 -4.92 15.86 16.36
N SER A 214 -4.25 15.08 17.19
CA SER A 214 -3.27 14.10 16.72
C SER A 214 -3.97 12.85 16.21
N PHE A 215 -3.86 12.56 14.92
CA PHE A 215 -4.41 11.37 14.27
C PHE A 215 -3.35 10.27 14.22
N ALA A 216 -3.52 9.23 15.03
CA ALA A 216 -2.53 8.16 15.23
C ALA A 216 -3.12 6.75 15.28
N THR A 217 -4.41 6.58 14.96
CA THR A 217 -5.10 5.28 15.00
C THR A 217 -5.79 5.03 13.67
N ASP A 218 -5.63 3.80 13.13
CA ASP A 218 -6.30 3.39 11.90
C ASP A 218 -7.82 3.48 12.05
N GLU A 219 -8.47 4.35 11.29
CA GLU A 219 -9.85 4.79 11.47
C GLU A 219 -10.87 3.83 10.85
N HIS A 220 -10.44 3.02 9.88
CA HIS A 220 -11.35 2.17 9.09
C HIS A 220 -11.81 0.90 9.83
N VAL A 221 -11.11 0.50 10.87
CA VAL A 221 -11.36 -0.75 11.61
C VAL A 221 -12.73 -0.75 12.29
N ARG A 222 -13.49 -1.82 12.06
CA ARG A 222 -14.82 -2.07 12.66
C ARG A 222 -14.72 -3.18 13.71
N ALA A 223 -14.20 -2.84 14.88
CA ALA A 223 -13.88 -3.80 15.94
C ALA A 223 -15.09 -4.65 16.39
N GLU A 224 -16.29 -4.07 16.35
CA GLU A 224 -17.54 -4.69 16.83
C GLU A 224 -18.35 -5.37 15.72
N VAL A 225 -17.83 -5.49 14.50
CA VAL A 225 -18.58 -6.13 13.41
C VAL A 225 -18.75 -7.60 13.66
N SER A 226 -19.99 -8.10 13.44
CA SER A 226 -20.32 -9.53 13.56
C SER A 226 -20.46 -10.21 12.20
N PHE A 227 -20.41 -11.55 12.20
CA PHE A 227 -20.64 -12.33 10.99
C PHE A 227 -22.05 -12.13 10.43
N GLU A 228 -23.07 -12.00 11.30
CA GLU A 228 -24.45 -11.75 10.91
C GLU A 228 -24.62 -10.40 10.21
N GLN A 229 -23.90 -9.37 10.67
CA GLN A 229 -23.89 -8.07 10.02
C GLN A 229 -23.26 -8.14 8.63
N LEU A 230 -22.14 -8.84 8.47
CA LEU A 230 -21.48 -9.02 7.16
C LEU A 230 -22.37 -9.82 6.21
N SER A 231 -22.92 -10.95 6.64
CA SER A 231 -23.76 -11.82 5.82
C SER A 231 -25.08 -11.16 5.40
N GLY A 232 -25.59 -10.21 6.19
CA GLY A 232 -26.75 -9.41 5.87
C GLY A 232 -26.53 -8.29 4.83
N MET A 233 -25.28 -8.00 4.44
CA MET A 233 -24.98 -6.94 3.47
C MET A 233 -25.38 -7.33 2.05
N LYS A 234 -25.89 -6.38 1.27
CA LYS A 234 -26.23 -6.60 -0.13
C LYS A 234 -24.98 -6.61 -1.01
N PRO A 235 -24.97 -7.42 -2.09
CA PRO A 235 -23.94 -7.36 -3.12
C PRO A 235 -23.78 -5.92 -3.66
N ALA A 236 -22.52 -5.51 -3.90
CA ALA A 236 -22.22 -4.14 -4.28
C ALA A 236 -22.02 -3.96 -5.79
N PHE A 237 -21.59 -4.99 -6.52
CA PHE A 237 -21.12 -4.86 -7.90
C PHE A 237 -21.95 -5.67 -8.91
N LYS A 238 -22.56 -6.77 -8.50
CA LYS A 238 -23.38 -7.67 -9.33
C LYS A 238 -24.68 -7.99 -8.59
N LYS A 239 -25.83 -7.94 -9.24
CA LYS A 239 -27.16 -8.09 -8.61
C LYS A 239 -27.26 -9.33 -7.69
N ASP A 240 -26.79 -10.47 -8.16
CA ASP A 240 -26.79 -11.74 -7.43
C ASP A 240 -25.35 -12.17 -7.09
N GLY A 241 -24.48 -11.18 -6.82
CA GLY A 241 -23.07 -11.37 -6.52
C GLY A 241 -22.80 -11.72 -5.06
N SER A 242 -21.53 -11.91 -4.76
CA SER A 242 -21.03 -12.26 -3.42
C SER A 242 -20.15 -11.17 -2.79
N VAL A 243 -19.66 -10.24 -3.59
CA VAL A 243 -18.78 -9.14 -3.11
C VAL A 243 -19.62 -8.00 -2.56
N THR A 244 -19.33 -7.60 -1.35
CA THR A 244 -20.06 -6.54 -0.62
C THR A 244 -19.10 -5.46 -0.11
N ALA A 245 -19.64 -4.36 0.38
CA ALA A 245 -18.84 -3.34 1.07
C ALA A 245 -18.19 -3.84 2.39
N GLY A 246 -18.62 -4.99 2.91
CA GLY A 246 -18.07 -5.59 4.13
C GLY A 246 -16.89 -6.54 3.85
N ASN A 247 -16.83 -7.13 2.66
CA ASN A 247 -15.78 -8.07 2.25
C ASN A 247 -14.89 -7.55 1.11
N ALA A 248 -14.89 -6.23 0.91
CA ALA A 248 -14.01 -5.47 0.04
C ALA A 248 -13.25 -4.43 0.85
N SER A 249 -12.09 -4.00 0.35
CA SER A 249 -11.36 -2.86 0.93
C SER A 249 -12.12 -1.55 0.78
N GLY A 250 -11.87 -0.61 1.68
CA GLY A 250 -12.45 0.73 1.60
C GLY A 250 -11.71 1.68 0.64
N LEU A 251 -12.29 2.86 0.47
CA LEU A 251 -11.61 4.04 -0.07
C LEU A 251 -10.97 4.75 1.12
N ASN A 252 -9.68 5.06 1.03
CA ASN A 252 -8.93 5.49 2.20
C ASN A 252 -7.86 6.54 1.86
N ASP A 253 -7.38 7.21 2.92
CA ASP A 253 -6.31 8.19 2.87
C ASP A 253 -5.13 7.68 3.71
N GLY A 254 -3.89 7.86 3.24
CA GLY A 254 -2.73 7.42 4.00
C GLY A 254 -1.41 7.59 3.26
N ALA A 255 -0.32 7.43 4.01
CA ALA A 255 1.04 7.48 3.48
C ALA A 255 1.95 6.46 4.17
N GLY A 256 2.99 6.01 3.46
CA GLY A 256 4.07 5.22 3.99
C GLY A 256 5.40 5.64 3.40
N ALA A 257 6.48 5.53 4.16
CA ALA A 257 7.82 5.90 3.72
C ALA A 257 8.89 4.98 4.31
N LEU A 258 9.89 4.69 3.49
CA LEU A 258 11.06 3.89 3.85
C LEU A 258 12.33 4.65 3.42
N ILE A 259 13.38 4.56 4.22
CA ILE A 259 14.73 4.92 3.80
C ILE A 259 15.48 3.64 3.48
N MET A 260 15.99 3.56 2.25
CA MET A 260 16.77 2.43 1.77
C MET A 260 18.21 2.88 1.52
N ALA A 261 19.18 2.03 1.82
CA ALA A 261 20.59 2.33 1.68
C ALA A 261 21.38 1.12 1.22
N THR A 262 22.53 1.36 0.57
CA THR A 262 23.52 0.32 0.25
C THR A 262 24.17 -0.21 1.52
N GLY A 263 24.62 -1.48 1.51
CA GLY A 263 25.35 -2.07 2.62
C GLY A 263 26.65 -1.33 2.93
N GLN A 264 27.27 -0.73 1.92
CA GLN A 264 28.43 0.13 2.09
C GLN A 264 28.09 1.34 2.97
N LEU A 265 27.07 2.11 2.61
CA LEU A 265 26.67 3.29 3.41
C LEU A 265 26.23 2.91 4.82
N VAL A 266 25.50 1.79 4.95
CA VAL A 266 25.10 1.27 6.28
C VAL A 266 26.31 1.02 7.17
N GLN A 267 27.39 0.44 6.64
CA GLN A 267 28.63 0.21 7.38
C GLN A 267 29.37 1.51 7.68
N GLU A 268 29.54 2.39 6.68
CA GLU A 268 30.24 3.69 6.82
C GLU A 268 29.58 4.60 7.88
N GLN A 269 28.26 4.62 7.93
CA GLN A 269 27.49 5.45 8.84
C GLN A 269 27.12 4.75 10.16
N GLY A 270 27.50 3.48 10.34
CA GLY A 270 27.19 2.70 11.55
C GLY A 270 25.70 2.52 11.81
N LEU A 271 24.87 2.44 10.74
CA LEU A 271 23.42 2.33 10.86
C LEU A 271 22.99 0.95 11.34
N LYS A 272 21.81 0.88 11.94
CA LYS A 272 21.15 -0.37 12.33
C LYS A 272 20.00 -0.66 11.35
N PRO A 273 20.23 -1.45 10.30
CA PRO A 273 19.19 -1.74 9.35
C PRO A 273 18.10 -2.62 9.96
N MET A 274 16.85 -2.43 9.49
CA MET A 274 15.69 -3.21 9.91
C MET A 274 15.56 -4.49 9.07
N ALA A 275 15.79 -4.38 7.76
CA ALA A 275 15.65 -5.52 6.86
C ALA A 275 16.57 -5.38 5.65
N ARG A 276 16.96 -6.50 5.07
CA ARG A 276 17.59 -6.58 3.76
C ARG A 276 16.52 -6.84 2.70
N LEU A 277 16.60 -6.16 1.57
CA LEU A 277 15.82 -6.49 0.40
C LEU A 277 16.41 -7.76 -0.24
N VAL A 278 15.66 -8.86 -0.25
CA VAL A 278 16.08 -10.13 -0.86
C VAL A 278 15.83 -10.13 -2.36
N GLY A 279 14.69 -9.60 -2.78
CA GLY A 279 14.32 -9.52 -4.18
C GLY A 279 12.90 -9.02 -4.41
N TYR A 280 12.57 -8.88 -5.69
CA TYR A 280 11.24 -8.47 -6.13
C TYR A 280 10.87 -9.14 -7.46
N ALA A 281 9.56 -9.16 -7.76
CA ALA A 281 9.05 -9.58 -9.05
C ALA A 281 7.73 -8.90 -9.41
N HIS A 282 7.49 -8.81 -10.72
CA HIS A 282 6.24 -8.36 -11.30
C HIS A 282 5.69 -9.46 -12.20
N ALA A 283 4.39 -9.49 -12.37
CA ALA A 283 3.74 -10.38 -13.32
C ALA A 283 2.48 -9.74 -13.90
N GLY A 284 2.12 -10.12 -15.13
CA GLY A 284 0.84 -9.81 -15.74
C GLY A 284 -0.10 -11.03 -15.68
N VAL A 285 -1.40 -10.76 -15.59
CA VAL A 285 -2.48 -11.75 -15.67
C VAL A 285 -3.62 -11.17 -16.49
N GLU A 286 -4.62 -12.00 -16.79
CA GLU A 286 -5.84 -11.55 -17.47
C GLU A 286 -6.49 -10.39 -16.68
N PRO A 287 -6.77 -9.22 -17.31
CA PRO A 287 -7.34 -8.06 -16.64
C PRO A 287 -8.63 -8.35 -15.88
N SER A 288 -9.52 -9.15 -16.46
CA SER A 288 -10.78 -9.57 -15.84
C SER A 288 -10.61 -10.42 -14.56
N MET A 289 -9.38 -10.88 -14.30
CA MET A 289 -8.95 -11.68 -13.16
C MET A 289 -7.79 -11.01 -12.41
N MET A 290 -7.74 -9.70 -12.39
CA MET A 290 -6.59 -8.91 -11.89
C MET A 290 -6.14 -9.31 -10.48
N GLY A 291 -7.07 -9.75 -9.64
CA GLY A 291 -6.80 -10.17 -8.26
C GLY A 291 -5.85 -11.37 -8.14
N LEU A 292 -5.61 -12.12 -9.22
CA LEU A 292 -4.67 -13.25 -9.25
C LEU A 292 -3.21 -12.82 -9.49
N GLY A 293 -2.95 -11.55 -9.78
CA GLY A 293 -1.61 -11.02 -10.02
C GLY A 293 -0.55 -11.38 -8.98
N PRO A 294 -0.86 -11.41 -7.67
CA PRO A 294 0.07 -11.85 -6.62
C PRO A 294 0.63 -13.26 -6.82
N ILE A 295 -0.14 -14.17 -7.42
CA ILE A 295 0.24 -15.58 -7.56
C ILE A 295 1.52 -15.73 -8.40
N PRO A 296 1.56 -15.34 -9.69
CA PRO A 296 2.78 -15.46 -10.48
C PRO A 296 3.91 -14.54 -9.98
N ALA A 297 3.61 -13.36 -9.44
CA ALA A 297 4.63 -12.47 -8.89
C ALA A 297 5.33 -13.10 -7.68
N THR A 298 4.58 -13.71 -6.75
CA THR A 298 5.12 -14.40 -5.58
C THR A 298 5.92 -15.64 -5.98
N ARG A 299 5.39 -16.49 -6.86
CA ARG A 299 6.11 -17.65 -7.37
C ARG A 299 7.45 -17.26 -7.99
N LEU A 300 7.47 -16.15 -8.73
CA LEU A 300 8.67 -15.68 -9.40
C LEU A 300 9.72 -15.13 -8.43
N VAL A 301 9.34 -14.31 -7.43
CA VAL A 301 10.29 -13.77 -6.45
C VAL A 301 10.88 -14.87 -5.57
N LEU A 302 10.06 -15.82 -5.11
CA LEU A 302 10.52 -16.96 -4.32
C LEU A 302 11.49 -17.83 -5.11
N LYS A 303 11.17 -18.16 -6.38
CA LYS A 303 12.07 -18.91 -7.27
C LYS A 303 13.43 -18.22 -7.44
N ARG A 304 13.44 -16.89 -7.64
CA ARG A 304 14.69 -16.12 -7.77
C ARG A 304 15.52 -16.10 -6.49
N ALA A 305 14.85 -16.09 -5.33
CA ALA A 305 15.50 -16.11 -4.03
C ALA A 305 15.94 -17.52 -3.58
N GLY A 306 15.54 -18.58 -4.29
CA GLY A 306 15.77 -19.97 -3.87
C GLY A 306 14.99 -20.35 -2.62
N LEU A 307 13.83 -19.69 -2.38
CA LEU A 307 12.95 -19.89 -1.24
C LEU A 307 11.61 -20.50 -1.66
N THR A 308 10.91 -21.03 -0.67
CA THR A 308 9.54 -21.55 -0.78
C THR A 308 8.59 -20.75 0.12
N VAL A 309 7.30 -20.96 0.00
CA VAL A 309 6.28 -20.36 0.89
C VAL A 309 6.50 -20.79 2.35
N ALA A 310 6.99 -22.00 2.59
CA ALA A 310 7.25 -22.52 3.94
C ALA A 310 8.36 -21.73 4.69
N ASP A 311 9.28 -21.10 3.95
CA ASP A 311 10.37 -20.30 4.53
C ASP A 311 9.89 -18.92 5.02
N LEU A 312 8.68 -18.49 4.64
CA LEU A 312 8.10 -17.21 5.03
C LEU A 312 7.56 -17.25 6.47
N ASP A 313 7.85 -16.23 7.25
CA ASP A 313 7.34 -16.05 8.61
C ASP A 313 6.20 -15.04 8.67
N VAL A 314 6.21 -14.04 7.76
CA VAL A 314 5.19 -13.00 7.62
C VAL A 314 4.82 -12.85 6.16
N ILE A 315 3.51 -12.80 5.88
CA ILE A 315 2.97 -12.55 4.53
C ILE A 315 1.97 -11.40 4.65
N GLU A 316 2.33 -10.26 4.10
CA GLU A 316 1.42 -9.13 3.89
C GLU A 316 0.91 -9.20 2.44
N SER A 317 -0.25 -9.81 2.28
CA SER A 317 -0.97 -9.91 1.00
C SER A 317 -2.16 -8.95 1.04
N ASN A 318 -2.16 -7.90 0.20
CA ASN A 318 -3.23 -6.91 0.25
C ASN A 318 -4.59 -7.54 -0.02
N GLU A 319 -5.55 -7.23 0.84
CA GLU A 319 -6.95 -7.68 0.76
C GLU A 319 -7.78 -6.61 0.01
N ALA A 320 -7.58 -6.49 -1.31
CA ALA A 320 -8.44 -5.61 -2.11
C ALA A 320 -9.90 -6.10 -2.08
N PHE A 321 -10.09 -7.42 -2.16
CA PHE A 321 -11.37 -8.13 -2.03
C PHE A 321 -11.14 -9.47 -1.34
N ALA A 322 -12.07 -9.93 -0.51
CA ALA A 322 -11.95 -11.21 0.18
C ALA A 322 -11.87 -12.39 -0.81
N ALA A 323 -12.65 -12.38 -1.90
CA ALA A 323 -12.59 -13.39 -2.94
C ALA A 323 -11.17 -13.51 -3.54
N GLN A 324 -10.56 -12.37 -3.84
CA GLN A 324 -9.18 -12.29 -4.34
C GLN A 324 -8.18 -12.85 -3.32
N ALA A 325 -8.29 -12.42 -2.06
CA ALA A 325 -7.36 -12.84 -1.01
C ALA A 325 -7.45 -14.35 -0.73
N CYS A 326 -8.68 -14.93 -0.71
CA CYS A 326 -8.91 -16.36 -0.60
C CYS A 326 -8.26 -17.14 -1.75
N ALA A 327 -8.47 -16.72 -3.02
CA ALA A 327 -7.90 -17.37 -4.19
C ALA A 327 -6.36 -17.36 -4.16
N VAL A 328 -5.75 -16.22 -3.81
CA VAL A 328 -4.30 -16.08 -3.69
C VAL A 328 -3.74 -17.00 -2.60
N ALA A 329 -4.36 -17.02 -1.42
CA ALA A 329 -3.93 -17.87 -0.31
C ALA A 329 -4.04 -19.36 -0.66
N GLN A 330 -5.14 -19.77 -1.30
CA GLN A 330 -5.37 -21.14 -1.75
C GLN A 330 -4.32 -21.58 -2.78
N GLU A 331 -4.09 -20.78 -3.83
CA GLU A 331 -3.16 -21.09 -4.92
C GLU A 331 -1.69 -21.15 -4.50
N LEU A 332 -1.31 -20.34 -3.52
CA LEU A 332 0.05 -20.29 -3.02
C LEU A 332 0.28 -21.20 -1.81
N GLY A 333 -0.79 -21.79 -1.26
CA GLY A 333 -0.69 -22.62 -0.05
C GLY A 333 -0.21 -21.84 1.16
N PHE A 334 -0.69 -20.60 1.31
CA PHE A 334 -0.31 -19.74 2.43
C PHE A 334 -0.84 -20.30 3.76
N ASP A 335 0.02 -20.31 4.77
CA ASP A 335 -0.40 -20.59 6.14
C ASP A 335 -1.26 -19.43 6.67
N PRO A 336 -2.54 -19.66 7.02
CA PRO A 336 -3.43 -18.61 7.49
C PRO A 336 -2.91 -17.82 8.70
N GLU A 337 -2.10 -18.44 9.56
CA GLU A 337 -1.56 -17.77 10.75
C GLU A 337 -0.43 -16.77 10.39
N LYS A 338 0.22 -16.94 9.25
CA LYS A 338 1.30 -16.09 8.75
C LYS A 338 0.82 -14.97 7.83
N VAL A 339 -0.42 -15.09 7.30
CA VAL A 339 -0.99 -14.10 6.36
C VAL A 339 -1.73 -13.01 7.12
N ASN A 340 -1.34 -11.75 6.87
CA ASN A 340 -2.00 -10.57 7.42
C ASN A 340 -2.29 -10.68 8.92
N PRO A 341 -1.30 -11.00 9.78
CA PRO A 341 -1.52 -11.29 11.18
C PRO A 341 -2.09 -10.11 11.98
N ASN A 342 -2.01 -8.90 11.41
CA ASN A 342 -2.50 -7.66 11.99
C ASN A 342 -3.59 -6.98 11.13
N GLY A 343 -4.35 -7.75 10.34
CA GLY A 343 -5.31 -7.21 9.38
C GLY A 343 -4.67 -6.64 8.13
N SER A 344 -5.46 -6.31 7.12
CA SER A 344 -4.99 -5.76 5.83
C SER A 344 -6.05 -4.86 5.19
N GLY A 345 -6.14 -4.81 3.86
CA GLY A 345 -6.96 -3.85 3.12
C GLY A 345 -8.44 -3.80 3.51
N ILE A 346 -9.06 -4.92 3.85
CA ILE A 346 -10.48 -4.97 4.26
C ILE A 346 -10.69 -4.26 5.60
N SER A 347 -9.80 -4.49 6.56
CA SER A 347 -9.95 -3.94 7.91
C SER A 347 -9.27 -2.58 8.09
N LEU A 348 -8.02 -2.46 7.63
CA LEU A 348 -7.22 -1.25 7.81
C LEU A 348 -7.50 -0.20 6.73
N GLY A 349 -7.89 -0.64 5.52
CA GLY A 349 -8.12 0.23 4.37
C GLY A 349 -7.04 0.10 3.29
N HIS A 350 -7.34 0.72 2.12
CA HIS A 350 -6.50 0.59 0.92
C HIS A 350 -6.31 1.95 0.21
N PRO A 351 -5.51 2.88 0.80
CA PRO A 351 -5.08 4.09 0.08
C PRO A 351 -4.16 3.69 -1.08
N VAL A 352 -4.70 3.66 -2.31
CA VAL A 352 -4.18 2.95 -3.49
C VAL A 352 -2.67 3.14 -3.69
N GLY A 353 -2.20 4.38 -3.84
CA GLY A 353 -0.78 4.67 -4.08
C GLY A 353 0.14 4.45 -2.87
N ALA A 354 -0.43 4.43 -1.66
CA ALA A 354 0.32 4.29 -0.40
C ALA A 354 0.43 2.84 0.06
N THR A 355 -0.55 1.99 -0.24
CA THR A 355 -0.71 0.66 0.36
C THR A 355 0.55 -0.18 0.25
N GLY A 356 1.27 -0.14 -0.87
CA GLY A 356 2.49 -0.92 -1.04
C GLY A 356 3.57 -0.57 -0.01
N ALA A 357 3.78 0.72 0.28
CA ALA A 357 4.72 1.17 1.31
C ALA A 357 4.22 0.84 2.73
N ILE A 358 2.90 0.91 2.96
CA ILE A 358 2.27 0.58 4.23
C ILE A 358 2.44 -0.91 4.56
N ILE A 359 2.13 -1.81 3.62
CA ILE A 359 2.26 -3.26 3.86
C ILE A 359 3.72 -3.70 3.98
N ALA A 360 4.65 -3.07 3.25
CA ALA A 360 6.09 -3.30 3.43
C ALA A 360 6.54 -2.88 4.84
N THR A 361 6.10 -1.71 5.31
CA THR A 361 6.36 -1.25 6.67
C THR A 361 5.80 -2.23 7.71
N LYS A 362 4.54 -2.64 7.57
CA LYS A 362 3.90 -3.62 8.46
C LYS A 362 4.66 -4.95 8.49
N ALA A 363 5.04 -5.47 7.32
CA ALA A 363 5.79 -6.72 7.19
C ALA A 363 7.12 -6.68 7.94
N ILE A 364 7.90 -5.61 7.77
CA ILE A 364 9.18 -5.43 8.44
C ILE A 364 9.02 -5.33 9.97
N HIS A 365 8.09 -4.51 10.45
CA HIS A 365 7.83 -4.37 11.88
C HIS A 365 7.32 -5.69 12.51
N GLU A 366 6.48 -6.44 11.80
CA GLU A 366 5.98 -7.73 12.29
C GLU A 366 7.11 -8.78 12.38
N LEU A 367 8.04 -8.81 11.40
CA LEU A 367 9.23 -9.66 11.48
C LEU A 367 10.02 -9.41 12.77
N HIS A 368 10.21 -8.13 13.13
CA HIS A 368 10.90 -7.79 14.37
C HIS A 368 10.10 -8.21 15.61
N ARG A 369 8.79 -8.01 15.61
CA ARG A 369 7.93 -8.39 16.73
C ARG A 369 7.96 -9.90 17.01
N ILE A 370 7.91 -10.73 15.96
CA ILE A 370 7.88 -12.20 16.12
C ILE A 370 9.29 -12.84 16.05
N GLN A 371 10.35 -12.04 15.85
CA GLN A 371 11.72 -12.51 15.61
C GLN A 371 11.81 -13.46 14.39
N GLY A 372 10.91 -13.28 13.40
CA GLY A 372 10.92 -14.02 12.15
C GLY A 372 12.06 -13.62 11.24
N ARG A 373 12.31 -14.38 10.17
CA ARG A 373 13.39 -14.15 9.24
C ARG A 373 12.94 -13.54 7.92
N TYR A 374 11.96 -14.12 7.25
CA TYR A 374 11.51 -13.68 5.91
C TYR A 374 10.09 -13.15 5.92
N ALA A 375 9.90 -12.01 5.25
CA ALA A 375 8.58 -11.46 4.98
C ALA A 375 8.36 -11.23 3.49
N LEU A 376 7.15 -11.53 3.04
CA LEU A 376 6.63 -11.22 1.72
C LEU A 376 5.61 -10.09 1.81
N ALA A 377 5.76 -9.05 0.97
CA ALA A 377 4.73 -8.07 0.69
C ALA A 377 4.28 -8.24 -0.77
N THR A 378 3.00 -8.52 -0.99
CA THR A 378 2.45 -8.75 -2.33
C THR A 378 1.06 -8.14 -2.50
N MET A 379 0.71 -7.76 -3.73
CA MET A 379 -0.60 -7.20 -4.02
C MET A 379 -0.99 -7.32 -5.51
N CYS A 380 -2.29 -7.39 -5.75
CA CYS A 380 -2.89 -7.27 -7.06
C CYS A 380 -2.91 -5.80 -7.51
N ILE A 381 -3.01 -5.61 -8.80
CA ILE A 381 -2.98 -4.30 -9.45
C ILE A 381 -4.03 -4.27 -10.55
N GLY A 382 -4.85 -3.24 -10.60
CA GLY A 382 -5.84 -3.03 -11.65
C GLY A 382 -5.23 -3.13 -13.05
N GLY A 383 -6.00 -3.61 -14.02
CA GLY A 383 -5.54 -3.90 -15.37
C GLY A 383 -4.77 -5.21 -15.52
N GLY A 384 -4.80 -6.10 -14.50
CA GLY A 384 -4.26 -7.46 -14.61
C GLY A 384 -2.77 -7.59 -14.32
N GLN A 385 -2.30 -7.07 -13.17
CA GLN A 385 -0.90 -7.18 -12.77
C GLN A 385 -0.74 -7.60 -11.30
N GLY A 386 0.46 -8.01 -10.93
CA GLY A 386 0.87 -8.28 -9.56
C GLY A 386 2.31 -7.86 -9.30
N ILE A 387 2.60 -7.55 -8.06
CA ILE A 387 3.94 -7.22 -7.56
C ILE A 387 4.19 -7.96 -6.25
N ALA A 388 5.42 -8.43 -6.04
CA ALA A 388 5.87 -9.08 -4.82
C ALA A 388 7.28 -8.59 -4.46
N VAL A 389 7.49 -8.30 -3.18
CA VAL A 389 8.77 -7.86 -2.62
C VAL A 389 9.07 -8.71 -1.39
N LEU A 390 10.30 -9.20 -1.30
CA LEU A 390 10.76 -10.11 -0.25
C LEU A 390 11.82 -9.43 0.60
N PHE A 391 11.63 -9.47 1.92
CA PHE A 391 12.53 -8.91 2.92
C PHE A 391 13.08 -9.99 3.84
N GLU A 392 14.30 -9.79 4.33
CA GLU A 392 14.92 -10.59 5.38
C GLU A 392 15.26 -9.66 6.56
N ARG A 393 14.84 -10.04 7.77
CA ARG A 393 15.24 -9.32 8.99
C ARG A 393 16.73 -9.46 9.25
N VAL A 394 17.37 -8.42 9.66
CA VAL A 394 18.80 -8.36 10.02
C VAL A 394 18.99 -7.97 11.49
#